data_18b64c22063478796114a19a5e3e14e9
#
_entry.id   18b64c22063478796114a19a5e3e14e9
#
_cell.length_a   1.000
_cell.length_b   1.000
_cell.length_c   1.000
_cell.angle_alpha   90.00
_cell.angle_beta   90.00
_cell.angle_gamma   90.00
#
_symmetry.space_group_name_H-M   'P 1'
#
loop_
_entity.id
_entity.type
_entity.pdbx_description
1 polymer ?
#
loop_
_entity_poly.entity_id
_entity_poly.type
_entity_poly.pdbx_seq_one_letter_code
_entity_poly.pdbx_strand_id
1 'polypeptide(L)'
;MSFRTLSAILGLLVIQTFSEQNPLTVPTIEPSGINYTRLFSNEMIFTDTWSKDSWNGLTTFAKAPPLRCFGSDAGVLYDVAVLGAPFDIATSYRPGARFGPNGIRQGSRRLGIDRVNVPMKIRATEHIDIVDCGDVPMILVDNKVALRQLELANAALLARPSSHAPEGKSLAKDGKFHPRILTLGGDHTITLPLLRGVAGIYGPVSVIHFDSHLDTWKPRPMEDSPWLPGEEIPITHGNYFYYAHKEGLLGPNNTNIHVGIRGALNRWEDYDDDYEVGFVISHADDLEDIGWKGVVKMIRETVGDNPVYISLDIDVIDPGLAPAPEIGGITTREIKKIFQGLSGLKIVGADVVEVAPAYDTQDEITQIAAANIAWDMLALMAKTPLVA
;
A
#
# COMPACT_ATOMS: atom_id res chain seq x y z
N MET A 1 24.75 35.58 -62.22
CA MET A 1 26.17 35.76 -61.81
C MET A 1 26.17 36.23 -60.41
N SER A 2 26.64 35.37 -59.67
CA SER A 2 27.47 35.24 -58.52
C SER A 2 26.86 35.64 -57.19
N PHE A 3 26.35 34.64 -56.56
CA PHE A 3 26.22 34.56 -55.11
C PHE A 3 27.59 34.42 -54.48
N ARG A 4 27.87 35.15 -53.42
CA ARG A 4 28.65 34.75 -52.22
C ARG A 4 28.89 35.98 -51.36
N THR A 5 28.18 36.08 -50.26
CA THR A 5 28.84 36.22 -48.95
C THR A 5 27.78 36.04 -47.86
N LEU A 6 27.64 34.82 -47.37
CA LEU A 6 27.01 34.59 -46.10
C LEU A 6 28.07 34.94 -45.04
N SER A 7 27.86 36.03 -44.37
CA SER A 7 28.55 36.37 -43.13
C SER A 7 28.04 35.44 -42.03
N ALA A 8 28.88 34.55 -41.58
CA ALA A 8 28.70 33.80 -40.37
C ALA A 8 28.64 34.78 -39.19
N ILE A 9 27.44 35.04 -38.69
CA ILE A 9 27.30 35.59 -37.35
C ILE A 9 27.54 34.43 -36.41
N LEU A 10 28.78 34.31 -35.93
CA LEU A 10 29.13 33.52 -34.79
C LEU A 10 28.37 34.09 -33.61
N GLY A 11 27.25 33.44 -33.23
CA GLY A 11 26.64 33.70 -31.96
C GLY A 11 27.65 33.27 -30.89
N LEU A 12 28.33 34.25 -30.29
CA LEU A 12 28.99 34.05 -29.00
C LEU A 12 27.92 33.59 -28.04
N LEU A 13 27.86 32.31 -27.79
CA LEU A 13 27.24 31.77 -26.60
C LEU A 13 28.05 32.32 -25.43
N VAL A 14 27.59 33.43 -24.88
CA VAL A 14 28.00 33.83 -23.55
C VAL A 14 27.49 32.76 -22.61
N ILE A 15 28.35 31.77 -22.37
CA ILE A 15 28.23 30.96 -21.16
C ILE A 15 28.49 31.95 -20.02
N GLN A 16 27.40 32.57 -19.54
CA GLN A 16 27.44 33.18 -18.24
C GLN A 16 27.69 32.01 -17.27
N THR A 17 28.94 31.81 -16.95
CA THR A 17 29.29 31.14 -15.73
C THR A 17 28.50 31.85 -14.63
N PHE A 18 27.58 31.13 -14.00
CA PHE A 18 27.02 31.52 -12.71
C PHE A 18 28.15 31.42 -11.68
N SER A 19 29.10 32.35 -11.77
CA SER A 19 30.05 32.59 -10.72
C SER A 19 29.44 33.62 -9.81
N GLU A 20 29.20 33.22 -8.58
CA GLU A 20 29.05 34.10 -7.43
C GLU A 20 27.89 35.10 -7.55
N GLN A 21 26.65 34.61 -7.62
CA GLN A 21 25.57 35.41 -7.06
C GLN A 21 25.79 35.43 -5.55
N ASN A 22 26.09 36.63 -5.03
CA ASN A 22 26.14 36.91 -3.61
C ASN A 22 24.99 36.19 -2.90
N PRO A 23 25.26 35.52 -1.78
CA PRO A 23 24.21 34.99 -0.95
C PRO A 23 23.21 36.10 -0.72
N LEU A 24 21.92 35.82 -0.88
CA LEU A 24 20.84 36.74 -0.59
C LEU A 24 21.12 37.37 0.78
N THR A 25 21.59 38.63 0.78
CA THR A 25 21.71 39.41 2.00
C THR A 25 20.30 39.77 2.42
N VAL A 26 19.71 38.92 3.25
CA VAL A 26 18.47 39.25 3.94
C VAL A 26 18.78 40.44 4.86
N PRO A 27 18.07 41.57 4.75
CA PRO A 27 18.28 42.69 5.64
C PRO A 27 18.16 42.22 7.09
N THR A 28 19.21 42.41 7.87
CA THR A 28 19.18 42.14 9.33
C THR A 28 18.31 43.18 9.97
N ILE A 29 17.01 42.94 10.03
CA ILE A 29 16.15 43.64 10.99
C ILE A 29 16.25 42.83 12.27
N GLU A 30 17.02 43.35 13.24
CA GLU A 30 17.06 42.77 14.57
C GLU A 30 15.92 43.35 15.42
N PRO A 31 14.87 42.62 15.64
CA PRO A 31 14.09 42.75 16.84
C PRO A 31 14.14 41.44 17.63
N SER A 32 14.53 41.51 18.86
CA SER A 32 14.32 40.46 19.86
C SER A 32 15.26 39.25 19.87
N GLY A 33 16.56 39.42 19.64
CA GLY A 33 17.54 38.35 19.97
C GLY A 33 17.51 37.08 19.10
N ILE A 34 16.74 37.06 18.04
CA ILE A 34 16.71 35.93 17.09
C ILE A 34 17.83 36.12 16.07
N ASN A 35 18.75 35.21 16.03
CA ASN A 35 19.82 35.21 15.03
C ASN A 35 19.30 34.66 13.67
N TYR A 36 18.75 35.55 12.86
CA TYR A 36 18.20 35.20 11.52
C TYR A 36 19.26 34.67 10.58
N THR A 37 20.53 35.07 10.72
CA THR A 37 21.63 34.53 9.91
C THR A 37 21.79 33.04 10.12
N ARG A 38 21.59 32.54 11.34
CA ARG A 38 21.61 31.10 11.65
C ARG A 38 20.39 30.39 11.15
N LEU A 39 19.18 31.01 11.20
CA LEU A 39 17.94 30.44 10.69
C LEU A 39 17.95 30.25 9.18
N PHE A 40 18.68 31.10 8.45
CA PHE A 40 18.77 31.05 6.99
C PHE A 40 20.17 30.67 6.50
N SER A 41 21.02 30.07 7.35
CA SER A 41 22.27 29.50 6.89
C SER A 41 22.00 28.33 5.96
N ASN A 42 22.89 28.13 4.97
CA ASN A 42 22.80 26.99 4.07
C ASN A 42 22.74 25.65 4.82
N GLU A 43 23.35 25.57 6.00
CA GLU A 43 23.28 24.40 6.89
C GLU A 43 21.88 24.12 7.45
N MET A 44 21.05 25.14 7.62
CA MET A 44 19.68 24.95 8.11
C MET A 44 18.65 24.74 6.99
N ILE A 45 18.89 25.37 5.81
CA ILE A 45 17.95 25.31 4.68
C ILE A 45 18.21 24.09 3.81
N PHE A 46 19.47 23.65 3.69
CA PHE A 46 19.90 22.63 2.74
C PHE A 46 20.66 21.46 3.37
N THR A 47 20.60 21.30 4.70
CA THR A 47 21.17 20.08 5.28
C THR A 47 20.38 18.88 4.79
N ASP A 48 21.08 17.80 4.43
CA ASP A 48 20.53 16.47 4.10
C ASP A 48 19.67 15.84 5.21
N THR A 49 19.58 16.51 6.32
CA THR A 49 18.62 16.18 7.36
C THR A 49 17.24 16.58 6.87
N TRP A 50 16.60 15.67 6.16
CA TRP A 50 15.14 15.60 6.18
C TRP A 50 14.75 15.65 7.65
N SER A 51 14.46 16.87 8.14
CA SER A 51 14.10 17.02 9.54
C SER A 51 12.89 16.11 9.77
N LYS A 52 13.08 15.08 10.59
CA LYS A 52 12.04 14.11 10.94
C LYS A 52 10.78 14.77 11.48
N ASP A 53 10.91 16.02 11.90
CA ASP A 53 9.83 16.86 12.43
C ASP A 53 9.33 17.92 11.44
N SER A 54 9.97 18.06 10.27
CA SER A 54 9.61 19.10 9.29
C SER A 54 8.43 18.64 8.41
N TRP A 55 7.60 19.59 8.02
CA TRP A 55 6.54 19.43 7.05
C TRP A 55 7.03 19.67 5.61
N ASN A 56 8.31 19.89 5.45
CA ASN A 56 8.99 20.19 4.20
C ASN A 56 9.51 18.93 3.53
N GLY A 57 9.87 19.02 2.27
CA GLY A 57 10.49 17.97 1.49
C GLY A 57 9.51 17.08 0.75
N LEU A 58 9.97 15.91 0.30
CA LEU A 58 9.14 14.92 -0.38
C LEU A 58 8.13 14.31 0.59
N THR A 59 6.90 14.16 0.15
CA THR A 59 5.88 13.45 0.92
C THR A 59 6.07 11.96 0.72
N THR A 60 6.61 11.28 1.74
CA THR A 60 6.70 9.83 1.82
C THR A 60 5.77 9.30 2.90
N PHE A 61 5.47 8.00 2.86
CA PHE A 61 4.63 7.38 3.88
C PHE A 61 5.29 7.47 5.26
N ALA A 62 4.60 8.10 6.21
CA ALA A 62 5.06 8.26 7.59
C ALA A 62 6.53 8.73 7.69
N LYS A 63 6.96 9.58 6.76
CA LYS A 63 8.33 10.11 6.67
C LYS A 63 9.41 9.03 6.52
N ALA A 64 9.07 7.89 5.92
CA ALA A 64 10.03 6.87 5.57
C ALA A 64 11.09 7.43 4.59
N PRO A 65 12.36 7.01 4.68
CA PRO A 65 13.37 7.41 3.72
C PRO A 65 12.94 7.07 2.29
N PRO A 66 12.95 8.05 1.36
CA PRO A 66 12.68 7.78 -0.05
C PRO A 66 13.82 6.99 -0.66
N LEU A 67 13.49 5.98 -1.46
CA LEU A 67 14.47 5.14 -2.14
C LEU A 67 14.09 4.96 -3.62
N ARG A 68 15.05 5.14 -4.52
CA ARG A 68 14.88 4.84 -5.95
C ARG A 68 15.05 3.34 -6.19
N CYS A 69 14.10 2.55 -5.68
CA CYS A 69 14.19 1.10 -5.63
C CYS A 69 14.42 0.44 -7.00
N PHE A 70 13.94 1.03 -8.07
CA PHE A 70 14.11 0.52 -9.45
C PHE A 70 15.23 1.24 -10.21
N GLY A 71 16.05 2.03 -9.54
CA GLY A 71 17.07 2.87 -10.15
C GLY A 71 18.42 2.83 -9.42
N SER A 72 18.97 4.00 -9.10
CA SER A 72 20.30 4.15 -8.51
C SER A 72 20.51 3.42 -7.20
N ASP A 73 19.43 3.24 -6.44
CA ASP A 73 19.48 2.71 -5.07
C ASP A 73 19.04 1.22 -5.01
N ALA A 74 19.05 0.55 -6.16
CA ALA A 74 18.61 -0.85 -6.26
C ALA A 74 19.43 -1.84 -5.40
N GLY A 75 20.64 -1.45 -4.97
CA GLY A 75 21.50 -2.24 -4.09
C GLY A 75 21.29 -2.00 -2.58
N VAL A 76 20.47 -1.03 -2.20
CA VAL A 76 20.19 -0.75 -0.79
C VAL A 76 19.24 -1.81 -0.24
N LEU A 77 19.59 -2.37 0.92
CA LEU A 77 18.79 -3.39 1.59
C LEU A 77 17.74 -2.73 2.51
N TYR A 78 16.64 -3.40 2.68
CA TYR A 78 15.56 -3.03 3.60
C TYR A 78 14.75 -4.28 3.98
N ASP A 79 13.92 -4.19 5.02
CA ASP A 79 13.04 -5.27 5.44
C ASP A 79 11.60 -5.06 4.99
N VAL A 80 11.18 -3.80 4.89
CA VAL A 80 9.86 -3.45 4.38
C VAL A 80 9.97 -2.27 3.42
N ALA A 81 9.39 -2.43 2.23
CA ALA A 81 9.19 -1.35 1.29
C ALA A 81 7.73 -0.90 1.27
N VAL A 82 7.49 0.40 1.35
CA VAL A 82 6.21 1.00 0.99
C VAL A 82 6.21 1.26 -0.51
N LEU A 83 5.19 0.78 -1.21
CA LEU A 83 5.07 0.86 -2.68
C LEU A 83 3.69 1.38 -3.06
N GLY A 84 3.62 2.41 -3.89
CA GLY A 84 2.35 2.88 -4.43
C GLY A 84 1.96 2.14 -5.72
N ALA A 85 0.67 1.80 -5.83
CA ALA A 85 0.07 1.17 -7.01
C ALA A 85 -1.11 2.01 -7.53
N PRO A 86 -0.85 3.08 -8.31
CA PRO A 86 -1.86 4.04 -8.77
C PRO A 86 -2.70 3.46 -9.92
N PHE A 87 -3.71 2.66 -9.60
CA PHE A 87 -4.57 1.97 -10.55
C PHE A 87 -6.05 2.09 -10.16
N ASP A 88 -6.96 2.37 -11.11
CA ASP A 88 -8.41 2.43 -10.86
C ASP A 88 -9.26 2.23 -12.12
N ILE A 89 -8.71 1.52 -13.10
CA ILE A 89 -9.36 1.33 -14.41
C ILE A 89 -10.36 0.16 -14.36
N ALA A 90 -10.36 -0.62 -13.28
CA ALA A 90 -11.19 -1.80 -13.13
C ALA A 90 -12.32 -1.66 -12.09
N THR A 91 -12.58 -0.42 -11.65
CA THR A 91 -13.69 -0.09 -10.74
C THR A 91 -15.04 -0.14 -11.45
N SER A 92 -16.08 -0.60 -10.75
CA SER A 92 -17.44 -0.69 -11.29
C SER A 92 -18.27 0.58 -11.07
N TYR A 93 -17.84 1.51 -10.18
CA TYR A 93 -18.64 2.68 -9.83
C TYR A 93 -17.91 4.00 -10.09
N ARG A 94 -17.04 4.43 -9.19
CA ARG A 94 -16.38 5.75 -9.28
C ARG A 94 -14.87 5.59 -9.34
N PRO A 95 -14.20 6.00 -10.44
CA PRO A 95 -12.74 6.04 -10.49
C PRO A 95 -12.19 7.14 -9.57
N GLY A 96 -10.97 6.98 -9.11
CA GLY A 96 -10.30 7.94 -8.22
C GLY A 96 -9.27 7.30 -7.31
N ALA A 97 -9.33 5.99 -7.11
CA ALA A 97 -8.41 5.25 -6.26
C ALA A 97 -6.95 5.27 -6.77
N ARG A 98 -6.70 5.61 -8.05
CA ARG A 98 -5.32 5.85 -8.54
C ARG A 98 -4.59 6.95 -7.79
N PHE A 99 -5.30 7.84 -7.12
CA PHE A 99 -4.73 8.88 -6.26
C PHE A 99 -4.59 8.44 -4.80
N GLY A 100 -5.03 7.22 -4.48
CA GLY A 100 -4.93 6.62 -3.15
C GLY A 100 -3.52 6.61 -2.58
N PRO A 101 -2.48 6.17 -3.33
CA PRO A 101 -1.10 6.18 -2.81
C PRO A 101 -0.64 7.56 -2.34
N ASN A 102 -0.95 8.60 -3.11
CA ASN A 102 -0.64 9.99 -2.73
C ASN A 102 -1.48 10.43 -1.51
N GLY A 103 -2.77 10.13 -1.50
CA GLY A 103 -3.67 10.47 -0.39
C GLY A 103 -3.26 9.82 0.92
N ILE A 104 -2.91 8.53 0.90
CA ILE A 104 -2.45 7.80 2.09
C ILE A 104 -1.13 8.38 2.61
N ARG A 105 -0.17 8.74 1.73
CA ARG A 105 1.05 9.44 2.13
C ARG A 105 0.74 10.80 2.76
N GLN A 106 -0.20 11.56 2.17
CA GLN A 106 -0.67 12.83 2.72
C GLN A 106 -1.27 12.63 4.11
N GLY A 107 -2.17 11.67 4.30
CA GLY A 107 -2.78 11.34 5.59
C GLY A 107 -1.75 10.89 6.64
N SER A 108 -0.60 10.36 6.21
CA SER A 108 0.46 9.88 7.09
C SER A 108 1.40 10.98 7.62
N ARG A 109 1.29 12.23 7.17
CA ARG A 109 2.26 13.30 7.50
C ARG A 109 2.45 13.57 8.98
N ARG A 110 1.44 13.30 9.82
CA ARG A 110 1.55 13.40 11.28
C ARG A 110 2.16 12.16 11.94
N LEU A 111 2.28 11.07 11.20
CA LEU A 111 2.92 9.85 11.65
C LEU A 111 4.44 9.94 11.44
N GLY A 112 5.16 8.93 11.91
CA GLY A 112 6.59 8.74 11.68
C GLY A 112 6.94 7.28 11.89
N ILE A 113 7.71 6.70 10.96
CA ILE A 113 8.15 5.28 11.09
C ILE A 113 9.01 5.08 12.35
N ASP A 114 9.71 6.13 12.79
CA ASP A 114 10.57 6.16 13.98
C ASP A 114 9.82 6.50 15.28
N ARG A 115 8.50 6.72 15.22
CA ARG A 115 7.69 6.98 16.40
C ARG A 115 7.17 5.69 17.01
N VAL A 116 6.95 5.75 18.33
CA VAL A 116 6.33 4.63 19.05
C VAL A 116 4.85 4.52 18.64
N ASN A 117 4.47 3.39 18.09
CA ASN A 117 3.07 3.04 17.93
C ASN A 117 2.52 2.61 19.31
N VAL A 118 1.85 3.54 19.98
CA VAL A 118 1.38 3.33 21.38
C VAL A 118 0.37 2.17 21.47
N PRO A 119 -0.66 2.08 20.60
CA PRO A 119 -1.56 0.92 20.61
C PRO A 119 -0.86 -0.41 20.41
N MET A 120 0.10 -0.48 19.50
CA MET A 120 0.86 -1.68 19.17
C MET A 120 2.05 -1.90 20.10
N LYS A 121 2.41 -0.90 20.95
CA LYS A 121 3.54 -0.95 21.91
C LYS A 121 4.87 -1.31 21.26
N ILE A 122 5.20 -0.70 20.13
CA ILE A 122 6.43 -0.94 19.39
C ILE A 122 6.88 0.33 18.65
N ARG A 123 8.18 0.48 18.48
CA ARG A 123 8.79 1.36 17.49
C ARG A 123 9.34 0.45 16.38
N ALA A 124 8.71 0.50 15.20
CA ALA A 124 9.00 -0.45 14.12
C ALA A 124 10.48 -0.41 13.69
N THR A 125 11.08 0.79 13.64
CA THR A 125 12.48 0.99 13.24
C THR A 125 13.54 0.47 14.23
N GLU A 126 13.15 -0.03 15.38
CA GLU A 126 14.05 -0.77 16.28
C GLU A 126 14.22 -2.24 15.85
N HIS A 127 13.41 -2.72 14.90
CA HIS A 127 13.35 -4.11 14.50
C HIS A 127 13.49 -4.34 13.00
N ILE A 128 13.10 -3.38 12.18
CA ILE A 128 13.07 -3.48 10.71
C ILE A 128 13.46 -2.16 10.06
N ASP A 129 14.14 -2.24 8.93
CA ASP A 129 14.43 -1.11 8.06
C ASP A 129 13.26 -0.90 7.09
N ILE A 130 12.70 0.32 7.10
CA ILE A 130 11.52 0.69 6.30
C ILE A 130 11.90 1.79 5.33
N VAL A 131 11.54 1.62 4.06
CA VAL A 131 11.76 2.63 3.00
C VAL A 131 10.47 2.90 2.22
N ASP A 132 10.38 4.05 1.56
CA ASP A 132 9.32 4.35 0.59
C ASP A 132 9.90 4.35 -0.83
N CYS A 133 9.48 3.41 -1.66
CA CYS A 133 9.95 3.23 -3.04
C CYS A 133 9.23 4.14 -4.05
N GLY A 134 8.30 4.98 -3.60
CA GLY A 134 7.41 5.74 -4.50
C GLY A 134 6.38 4.85 -5.17
N ASP A 135 5.90 5.29 -6.34
CA ASP A 135 4.86 4.59 -7.08
C ASP A 135 5.41 3.80 -8.26
N VAL A 136 4.77 2.69 -8.57
CA VAL A 136 5.00 1.96 -9.83
C VAL A 136 4.50 2.83 -11.00
N PRO A 137 5.29 3.04 -12.05
CA PRO A 137 4.87 3.83 -13.21
C PRO A 137 3.90 3.03 -14.08
N MET A 138 2.67 2.84 -13.59
CA MET A 138 1.63 2.09 -14.27
C MET A 138 1.04 2.87 -15.44
N ILE A 139 0.84 2.20 -16.58
CA ILE A 139 0.13 2.79 -17.73
C ILE A 139 -1.37 2.85 -17.43
N LEU A 140 -2.02 3.97 -17.79
CA LEU A 140 -3.41 4.23 -17.38
C LEU A 140 -4.45 3.90 -18.47
N VAL A 141 -4.03 3.28 -19.58
CA VAL A 141 -4.91 3.03 -20.75
C VAL A 141 -4.99 1.56 -21.14
N ASP A 142 -4.31 0.66 -20.40
CA ASP A 142 -4.33 -0.77 -20.65
C ASP A 142 -4.18 -1.54 -19.33
N ASN A 143 -5.26 -2.18 -18.90
CA ASN A 143 -5.31 -2.91 -17.63
C ASN A 143 -4.30 -4.05 -17.56
N LYS A 144 -4.17 -4.84 -18.64
CA LYS A 144 -3.25 -6.00 -18.65
C LYS A 144 -1.81 -5.55 -18.53
N VAL A 145 -1.44 -4.48 -19.24
CA VAL A 145 -0.09 -3.91 -19.17
C VAL A 145 0.16 -3.32 -17.80
N ALA A 146 -0.78 -2.55 -17.25
CA ALA A 146 -0.66 -1.92 -15.92
C ALA A 146 -0.47 -2.96 -14.81
N LEU A 147 -1.31 -3.98 -14.76
CA LEU A 147 -1.22 -5.06 -13.77
C LEU A 147 0.10 -5.85 -13.92
N ARG A 148 0.55 -6.06 -15.17
CA ARG A 148 1.85 -6.69 -15.42
C ARG A 148 3.03 -5.83 -14.95
N GLN A 149 2.96 -4.50 -15.10
CA GLN A 149 3.98 -3.60 -14.56
C GLN A 149 4.06 -3.71 -13.05
N LEU A 150 2.91 -3.73 -12.35
CA LEU A 150 2.86 -3.92 -10.90
C LEU A 150 3.44 -5.29 -10.48
N GLU A 151 3.05 -6.36 -11.17
CA GLU A 151 3.55 -7.71 -10.90
C GLU A 151 5.07 -7.78 -11.00
N LEU A 152 5.64 -7.22 -12.06
CA LEU A 152 7.10 -7.19 -12.27
C LEU A 152 7.81 -6.35 -11.21
N ALA A 153 7.25 -5.17 -10.86
CA ALA A 153 7.80 -4.31 -9.83
C ALA A 153 7.79 -4.99 -8.45
N ASN A 154 6.65 -5.57 -8.07
CA ASN A 154 6.51 -6.30 -6.81
C ASN A 154 7.47 -7.50 -6.73
N ALA A 155 7.53 -8.32 -7.78
CA ALA A 155 8.44 -9.46 -7.84
C ALA A 155 9.92 -9.04 -7.75
N ALA A 156 10.30 -7.93 -8.40
CA ALA A 156 11.67 -7.40 -8.36
C ALA A 156 12.07 -6.92 -6.96
N LEU A 157 11.15 -6.36 -6.19
CA LEU A 157 11.40 -5.96 -4.80
C LEU A 157 11.47 -7.16 -3.87
N LEU A 158 10.53 -8.09 -3.99
CA LEU A 158 10.48 -9.31 -3.17
C LEU A 158 11.66 -10.25 -3.40
N ALA A 159 12.27 -10.25 -4.59
CA ALA A 159 13.43 -11.10 -4.89
C ALA A 159 14.72 -10.64 -4.21
N ARG A 160 14.75 -9.48 -3.58
CA ARG A 160 15.95 -8.95 -2.89
C ARG A 160 16.19 -9.66 -1.56
N PRO A 161 17.42 -9.63 -1.05
CA PRO A 161 17.66 -10.01 0.34
C PRO A 161 17.11 -8.93 1.28
N SER A 162 16.59 -9.35 2.43
CA SER A 162 16.21 -8.47 3.53
C SER A 162 17.46 -7.88 4.20
N SER A 163 17.31 -6.72 4.83
CA SER A 163 18.38 -6.08 5.62
C SER A 163 18.71 -6.90 6.87
N HIS A 164 17.69 -7.47 7.50
CA HIS A 164 17.83 -8.33 8.67
C HIS A 164 17.49 -9.78 8.31
N ALA A 165 18.30 -10.70 8.84
CA ALA A 165 18.06 -12.14 8.78
C ALA A 165 17.98 -12.67 10.23
N PRO A 166 16.76 -12.80 10.79
CA PRO A 166 16.59 -13.32 12.15
C PRO A 166 17.11 -14.77 12.27
N GLU A 167 17.46 -15.19 13.48
CA GLU A 167 17.84 -16.57 13.73
C GLU A 167 16.66 -17.52 13.46
N GLY A 168 16.95 -18.63 12.78
CA GLY A 168 15.95 -19.64 12.42
C GLY A 168 15.87 -19.89 10.91
N LYS A 169 14.97 -20.79 10.54
CA LYS A 169 14.74 -21.14 9.14
C LYS A 169 13.70 -20.16 8.55
N SER A 170 14.04 -19.52 7.45
CA SER A 170 13.09 -18.63 6.75
C SER A 170 11.83 -19.39 6.28
N LEU A 171 10.70 -18.68 6.25
CA LEU A 171 9.45 -19.16 5.66
C LEU A 171 9.50 -19.24 4.12
N ALA A 172 10.43 -18.53 3.48
CA ALA A 172 10.54 -18.52 2.02
C ALA A 172 11.00 -19.87 1.48
N LYS A 173 10.50 -20.23 0.29
CA LYS A 173 10.78 -21.52 -0.38
C LYS A 173 12.28 -21.76 -0.63
N ASP A 174 13.02 -20.70 -0.87
CA ASP A 174 14.47 -20.75 -1.12
C ASP A 174 15.32 -20.71 0.18
N GLY A 175 14.67 -20.60 1.33
CA GLY A 175 15.31 -20.54 2.64
C GLY A 175 15.99 -19.20 2.97
N LYS A 176 15.83 -18.15 2.14
CA LYS A 176 16.40 -16.83 2.38
C LYS A 176 15.36 -15.90 2.99
N PHE A 177 15.84 -14.82 3.62
CA PHE A 177 14.98 -13.75 4.09
C PHE A 177 14.80 -12.69 3.01
N HIS A 178 13.54 -12.39 2.70
CA HIS A 178 13.12 -11.43 1.69
C HIS A 178 12.39 -10.27 2.34
N PRO A 179 12.45 -9.06 1.75
CA PRO A 179 11.67 -7.94 2.22
C PRO A 179 10.17 -8.21 2.01
N ARG A 180 9.37 -7.54 2.80
CA ARG A 180 7.91 -7.49 2.65
C ARG A 180 7.51 -6.19 1.99
N ILE A 181 6.37 -6.20 1.32
CA ILE A 181 5.84 -5.00 0.69
C ILE A 181 4.55 -4.60 1.39
N LEU A 182 4.46 -3.32 1.78
CA LEU A 182 3.22 -2.66 2.14
C LEU A 182 2.81 -1.82 0.94
N THR A 183 1.76 -2.24 0.24
CA THR A 183 1.28 -1.54 -0.95
C THR A 183 0.19 -0.54 -0.58
N LEU A 184 0.38 0.71 -1.03
CA LEU A 184 -0.63 1.74 -0.98
C LEU A 184 -1.38 1.68 -2.32
N GLY A 185 -2.63 1.22 -2.29
CA GLY A 185 -3.37 0.87 -3.50
C GLY A 185 -4.06 2.04 -4.15
N GLY A 186 -4.41 1.75 -5.29
CA GLY A 186 -5.46 1.89 -6.20
C GLY A 186 -6.70 1.06 -5.86
N ASP A 187 -7.41 0.62 -6.90
CA ASP A 187 -8.54 -0.29 -6.73
C ASP A 187 -8.08 -1.70 -6.33
N HIS A 188 -9.00 -2.51 -5.84
CA HIS A 188 -8.69 -3.82 -5.25
C HIS A 188 -8.13 -4.86 -6.23
N THR A 189 -8.24 -4.62 -7.55
CA THR A 189 -7.67 -5.50 -8.59
C THR A 189 -6.16 -5.70 -8.41
N ILE A 190 -5.47 -4.72 -7.83
CA ILE A 190 -4.01 -4.75 -7.63
C ILE A 190 -3.55 -5.92 -6.76
N THR A 191 -4.41 -6.44 -5.91
CA THR A 191 -4.05 -7.51 -4.96
C THR A 191 -3.68 -8.82 -5.68
N LEU A 192 -4.26 -9.12 -6.85
CA LEU A 192 -3.88 -10.31 -7.62
C LEU A 192 -2.40 -10.33 -8.04
N PRO A 193 -1.85 -9.31 -8.75
CA PRO A 193 -0.43 -9.27 -9.08
C PRO A 193 0.49 -9.23 -7.84
N LEU A 194 0.03 -8.69 -6.72
CA LEU A 194 0.79 -8.71 -5.46
C LEU A 194 0.85 -10.13 -4.89
N LEU A 195 -0.26 -10.86 -4.85
CA LEU A 195 -0.32 -12.25 -4.42
C LEU A 195 0.54 -13.17 -5.29
N ARG A 196 0.59 -12.96 -6.61
CA ARG A 196 1.51 -13.71 -7.51
C ARG A 196 2.96 -13.58 -7.06
N GLY A 197 3.40 -12.36 -6.74
CA GLY A 197 4.76 -12.11 -6.23
C GLY A 197 5.01 -12.79 -4.89
N VAL A 198 4.10 -12.63 -3.94
CA VAL A 198 4.20 -13.20 -2.59
C VAL A 198 4.20 -14.72 -2.64
N ALA A 199 3.28 -15.33 -3.40
CA ALA A 199 3.24 -16.79 -3.60
C ALA A 199 4.48 -17.32 -4.33
N GLY A 200 5.11 -16.49 -5.17
CA GLY A 200 6.41 -16.77 -5.77
C GLY A 200 7.49 -17.06 -4.73
N ILE A 201 7.51 -16.32 -3.63
CA ILE A 201 8.49 -16.42 -2.54
C ILE A 201 8.06 -17.47 -1.48
N TYR A 202 6.83 -17.38 -0.96
CA TYR A 202 6.40 -18.14 0.21
C TYR A 202 5.55 -19.38 -0.12
N GLY A 203 5.08 -19.55 -1.35
CA GLY A 203 4.02 -20.48 -1.71
C GLY A 203 2.63 -19.86 -1.50
N PRO A 204 1.57 -20.66 -1.60
CA PRO A 204 0.22 -20.19 -1.29
C PRO A 204 0.14 -19.59 0.10
N VAL A 205 -0.57 -18.46 0.25
CA VAL A 205 -0.67 -17.73 1.51
C VAL A 205 -2.11 -17.65 1.99
N SER A 206 -2.33 -17.67 3.29
CA SER A 206 -3.64 -17.33 3.84
C SER A 206 -3.88 -15.84 3.73
N VAL A 207 -5.10 -15.46 3.33
CA VAL A 207 -5.50 -14.06 3.18
C VAL A 207 -6.43 -13.66 4.30
N ILE A 208 -6.13 -12.55 4.96
CA ILE A 208 -7.08 -11.81 5.80
C ILE A 208 -7.56 -10.63 4.98
N HIS A 209 -8.80 -10.68 4.54
CA HIS A 209 -9.43 -9.69 3.69
C HIS A 209 -10.43 -8.88 4.51
N PHE A 210 -10.13 -7.60 4.73
CA PHE A 210 -11.02 -6.64 5.36
C PHE A 210 -11.76 -5.86 4.28
N ASP A 211 -13.07 -6.05 4.17
CA ASP A 211 -13.87 -5.49 3.09
C ASP A 211 -15.38 -5.56 3.42
N SER A 212 -16.17 -4.72 2.80
CA SER A 212 -17.62 -4.87 2.77
C SER A 212 -18.11 -5.90 1.73
N HIS A 213 -17.26 -6.24 0.75
CA HIS A 213 -17.55 -7.13 -0.39
C HIS A 213 -16.78 -8.44 -0.34
N LEU A 214 -17.23 -9.44 -1.11
CA LEU A 214 -16.56 -10.75 -1.19
C LEU A 214 -15.35 -10.75 -2.15
N ASP A 215 -15.46 -10.05 -3.26
CA ASP A 215 -14.45 -9.97 -4.34
C ASP A 215 -14.02 -11.32 -4.95
N THR A 216 -14.83 -12.33 -4.73
CA THR A 216 -14.67 -13.71 -5.21
C THR A 216 -15.59 -14.04 -6.38
N TRP A 217 -16.26 -13.03 -6.96
CA TRP A 217 -17.27 -13.25 -7.99
C TRP A 217 -16.74 -14.04 -9.17
N LYS A 218 -17.42 -15.13 -9.47
CA LYS A 218 -17.09 -15.98 -10.61
C LYS A 218 -17.40 -15.24 -11.90
N PRO A 219 -16.39 -15.00 -12.77
CA PRO A 219 -16.61 -14.33 -14.05
C PRO A 219 -17.61 -15.12 -14.89
N ARG A 220 -18.77 -14.53 -15.14
CA ARG A 220 -19.84 -15.13 -15.98
C ARG A 220 -20.25 -14.11 -17.02
N PRO A 221 -20.44 -14.52 -18.30
CA PRO A 221 -21.12 -13.66 -19.26
C PRO A 221 -22.52 -13.34 -18.73
N MET A 222 -22.83 -12.09 -18.50
CA MET A 222 -24.22 -11.65 -18.26
C MET A 222 -25.00 -11.76 -19.58
N GLU A 223 -26.34 -11.89 -19.52
CA GLU A 223 -27.18 -11.97 -20.73
C GLU A 223 -26.95 -10.79 -21.68
N ASP A 224 -26.65 -9.60 -21.13
CA ASP A 224 -26.33 -8.38 -21.86
C ASP A 224 -24.83 -8.07 -21.92
N SER A 225 -23.98 -9.04 -21.59
CA SER A 225 -22.52 -8.86 -21.61
C SER A 225 -21.99 -8.74 -23.03
N PRO A 226 -21.06 -7.80 -23.31
CA PRO A 226 -20.40 -7.75 -24.60
C PRO A 226 -19.45 -8.93 -24.84
N TRP A 227 -19.20 -9.77 -23.81
CA TRP A 227 -18.28 -10.91 -23.90
C TRP A 227 -18.97 -12.11 -24.53
N LEU A 228 -18.34 -12.68 -25.56
CA LEU A 228 -18.83 -13.90 -26.20
C LEU A 228 -18.47 -15.14 -25.36
N PRO A 229 -19.24 -16.23 -25.49
CA PRO A 229 -18.88 -17.48 -24.83
C PRO A 229 -17.45 -17.93 -25.21
N GLY A 230 -16.61 -18.12 -24.18
CA GLY A 230 -15.21 -18.53 -24.36
C GLY A 230 -14.20 -17.38 -24.42
N GLU A 231 -14.65 -16.12 -24.40
CA GLU A 231 -13.74 -14.99 -24.19
C GLU A 231 -13.30 -14.88 -22.72
N GLU A 232 -12.05 -14.45 -22.53
CA GLU A 232 -11.50 -14.18 -21.19
C GLU A 232 -12.14 -12.92 -20.60
N ILE A 233 -12.87 -13.08 -19.51
CA ILE A 233 -13.45 -11.96 -18.78
C ILE A 233 -12.33 -11.21 -18.06
N PRO A 234 -12.26 -9.87 -18.19
CA PRO A 234 -11.23 -9.09 -17.54
C PRO A 234 -11.20 -9.25 -16.01
N ILE A 235 -10.01 -9.14 -15.44
CA ILE A 235 -9.81 -9.05 -14.00
C ILE A 235 -10.32 -7.68 -13.55
N THR A 236 -11.13 -7.67 -12.50
CA THR A 236 -11.72 -6.48 -11.88
C THR A 236 -11.56 -6.56 -10.36
N HIS A 237 -11.87 -5.47 -9.67
CA HIS A 237 -11.86 -5.42 -8.21
C HIS A 237 -12.80 -6.44 -7.55
N GLY A 238 -13.86 -6.89 -8.23
CA GLY A 238 -14.82 -7.86 -7.67
C GLY A 238 -14.53 -9.34 -7.96
N ASN A 239 -13.52 -9.66 -8.80
CA ASN A 239 -13.30 -11.06 -9.23
C ASN A 239 -11.84 -11.54 -9.09
N TYR A 240 -10.96 -10.73 -8.57
CA TYR A 240 -9.52 -11.03 -8.52
C TYR A 240 -9.21 -12.24 -7.61
N PHE A 241 -9.96 -12.49 -6.55
CA PHE A 241 -9.79 -13.69 -5.72
C PHE A 241 -10.20 -14.97 -6.43
N TYR A 242 -11.20 -14.93 -7.32
CA TYR A 242 -11.50 -16.08 -8.18
C TYR A 242 -10.26 -16.46 -9.00
N TYR A 243 -9.58 -15.48 -9.60
CA TYR A 243 -8.36 -15.73 -10.36
C TYR A 243 -7.20 -16.16 -9.45
N ALA A 244 -7.04 -15.57 -8.26
CA ALA A 244 -6.03 -16.00 -7.29
C ALA A 244 -6.22 -17.47 -6.88
N HIS A 245 -7.46 -17.91 -6.67
CA HIS A 245 -7.79 -19.31 -6.42
C HIS A 245 -7.42 -20.20 -7.61
N LYS A 246 -7.82 -19.83 -8.83
CA LYS A 246 -7.51 -20.58 -10.06
C LYS A 246 -6.01 -20.73 -10.30
N GLU A 247 -5.23 -19.76 -9.91
CA GLU A 247 -3.76 -19.76 -10.01
C GLU A 247 -3.08 -20.49 -8.85
N GLY A 248 -3.82 -20.92 -7.82
CA GLY A 248 -3.28 -21.62 -6.65
C GLY A 248 -2.44 -20.70 -5.75
N LEU A 249 -2.78 -19.43 -5.65
CA LEU A 249 -2.06 -18.43 -4.86
C LEU A 249 -2.53 -18.39 -3.40
N LEU A 250 -3.78 -18.80 -3.16
CA LEU A 250 -4.41 -18.79 -1.85
C LEU A 250 -4.05 -20.02 -1.03
N GLY A 251 -4.00 -19.86 0.28
CA GLY A 251 -3.83 -20.97 1.23
C GLY A 251 -4.93 -22.03 1.07
N PRO A 252 -4.77 -23.19 1.72
CA PRO A 252 -5.78 -24.24 1.67
C PRO A 252 -7.19 -23.73 1.99
N ASN A 253 -8.21 -24.39 1.49
CA ASN A 253 -9.60 -24.03 1.77
C ASN A 253 -9.87 -23.87 3.27
N ASN A 254 -10.66 -22.86 3.62
CA ASN A 254 -10.97 -22.44 4.99
C ASN A 254 -9.76 -21.94 5.81
N THR A 255 -8.69 -21.50 5.16
CA THR A 255 -7.59 -20.78 5.80
C THR A 255 -7.48 -19.33 5.38
N ASN A 256 -8.44 -18.87 4.57
CA ASN A 256 -8.62 -17.48 4.18
C ASN A 256 -9.88 -16.94 4.85
N ILE A 257 -9.94 -15.65 5.16
CA ILE A 257 -11.08 -15.06 5.87
C ILE A 257 -11.42 -13.66 5.36
N HIS A 258 -12.71 -13.44 5.09
CA HIS A 258 -13.30 -12.12 4.94
C HIS A 258 -13.74 -11.57 6.29
N VAL A 259 -13.57 -10.27 6.51
CA VAL A 259 -13.95 -9.58 7.75
C VAL A 259 -14.65 -8.28 7.40
N GLY A 260 -15.92 -8.17 7.77
CA GLY A 260 -16.73 -6.95 7.59
C GLY A 260 -17.75 -7.02 6.46
N ILE A 261 -18.00 -8.22 5.92
CA ILE A 261 -18.93 -8.42 4.80
C ILE A 261 -20.33 -7.91 5.15
N ARG A 262 -20.86 -7.02 4.32
CA ARG A 262 -22.21 -6.45 4.44
C ARG A 262 -22.77 -5.92 3.13
N GLY A 263 -21.96 -5.87 2.08
CA GLY A 263 -22.37 -5.46 0.74
C GLY A 263 -23.49 -6.34 0.19
N ALA A 264 -24.37 -5.77 -0.62
CA ALA A 264 -25.46 -6.52 -1.24
C ALA A 264 -24.91 -7.51 -2.26
N LEU A 265 -25.42 -8.74 -2.21
CA LEU A 265 -25.11 -9.78 -3.20
C LEU A 265 -26.13 -9.72 -4.34
N ASN A 266 -25.71 -10.13 -5.53
CA ASN A 266 -26.62 -10.25 -6.67
C ASN A 266 -27.57 -11.45 -6.50
N ARG A 267 -27.10 -12.51 -5.80
CA ARG A 267 -27.82 -13.77 -5.59
C ARG A 267 -27.19 -14.55 -4.43
N TRP A 268 -27.90 -15.54 -3.91
CA TRP A 268 -27.41 -16.38 -2.80
C TRP A 268 -26.24 -17.28 -3.19
N GLU A 269 -26.15 -17.67 -4.46
CA GLU A 269 -25.07 -18.51 -5.00
C GLU A 269 -23.71 -17.79 -5.00
N ASP A 270 -23.69 -16.48 -4.77
CA ASP A 270 -22.41 -15.74 -4.59
C ASP A 270 -21.67 -16.22 -3.32
N TYR A 271 -22.39 -16.67 -2.29
CA TYR A 271 -21.78 -17.36 -1.14
C TYR A 271 -21.21 -18.74 -1.49
N ASP A 272 -21.90 -19.51 -2.35
CA ASP A 272 -21.42 -20.82 -2.78
C ASP A 272 -20.15 -20.67 -3.61
N ASP A 273 -20.09 -19.67 -4.50
CA ASP A 273 -18.90 -19.31 -5.29
C ASP A 273 -17.74 -18.88 -4.36
N ASP A 274 -18.01 -18.16 -3.29
CA ASP A 274 -17.03 -17.73 -2.29
C ASP A 274 -16.45 -18.91 -1.49
N TYR A 275 -17.30 -19.80 -1.02
CA TYR A 275 -16.84 -21.02 -0.33
C TYR A 275 -16.04 -21.94 -1.26
N GLU A 276 -16.33 -21.98 -2.57
CA GLU A 276 -15.53 -22.71 -3.56
C GLU A 276 -14.11 -22.10 -3.66
N VAL A 277 -13.97 -20.76 -3.54
CA VAL A 277 -12.68 -20.06 -3.53
C VAL A 277 -11.92 -20.33 -2.23
N GLY A 278 -12.59 -20.64 -1.14
CA GLY A 278 -12.00 -21.14 0.10
C GLY A 278 -11.86 -20.12 1.22
N PHE A 279 -12.79 -19.18 1.28
CA PHE A 279 -12.88 -18.22 2.38
C PHE A 279 -13.86 -18.66 3.47
N VAL A 280 -13.59 -18.20 4.68
CA VAL A 280 -14.50 -18.14 5.82
C VAL A 280 -14.98 -16.69 5.93
N ILE A 281 -16.23 -16.47 6.32
CA ILE A 281 -16.81 -15.13 6.38
C ILE A 281 -17.08 -14.73 7.82
N SER A 282 -16.59 -13.54 8.22
CA SER A 282 -17.03 -12.78 9.37
C SER A 282 -17.80 -11.57 8.85
N HIS A 283 -19.12 -11.55 9.09
CA HIS A 283 -19.96 -10.42 8.71
C HIS A 283 -19.70 -9.21 9.61
N ALA A 284 -20.09 -8.02 9.16
CA ALA A 284 -19.96 -6.81 9.97
C ALA A 284 -20.71 -6.92 11.32
N ASP A 285 -21.86 -7.57 11.31
CA ASP A 285 -22.72 -7.76 12.50
C ASP A 285 -22.09 -8.67 13.56
N ASP A 286 -21.14 -9.55 13.18
CA ASP A 286 -20.41 -10.38 14.15
C ASP A 286 -19.67 -9.54 15.20
N LEU A 287 -19.31 -8.29 14.86
CA LEU A 287 -18.67 -7.39 15.84
C LEU A 287 -19.62 -7.03 17.00
N GLU A 288 -20.93 -6.97 16.77
CA GLU A 288 -21.89 -6.75 17.85
C GLU A 288 -22.12 -8.03 18.66
N ASP A 289 -22.15 -9.19 18.00
CA ASP A 289 -22.48 -10.48 18.62
C ASP A 289 -21.30 -11.06 19.45
N ILE A 290 -20.10 -11.10 18.88
CA ILE A 290 -18.91 -11.71 19.52
C ILE A 290 -17.83 -10.69 19.88
N GLY A 291 -17.99 -9.44 19.47
CA GLY A 291 -17.06 -8.34 19.70
C GLY A 291 -15.72 -8.52 18.96
N TRP A 292 -14.90 -7.47 18.96
CA TRP A 292 -13.59 -7.51 18.31
C TRP A 292 -12.68 -8.66 18.75
N LYS A 293 -12.82 -9.16 20.00
CA LYS A 293 -12.04 -10.29 20.52
C LYS A 293 -12.46 -11.61 19.86
N GLY A 294 -13.77 -11.78 19.64
CA GLY A 294 -14.30 -12.95 18.94
C GLY A 294 -13.85 -12.97 17.49
N VAL A 295 -13.91 -11.81 16.81
CA VAL A 295 -13.40 -11.67 15.44
C VAL A 295 -11.90 -11.99 15.36
N VAL A 296 -11.08 -11.46 16.27
CA VAL A 296 -9.65 -11.79 16.35
C VAL A 296 -9.42 -13.29 16.53
N LYS A 297 -10.18 -13.94 17.42
CA LYS A 297 -10.10 -15.38 17.64
C LYS A 297 -10.42 -16.12 16.35
N MET A 298 -11.50 -15.77 15.67
CA MET A 298 -11.92 -16.37 14.41
C MET A 298 -10.82 -16.23 13.33
N ILE A 299 -10.26 -15.02 13.16
CA ILE A 299 -9.15 -14.79 12.23
C ILE A 299 -7.98 -15.72 12.54
N ARG A 300 -7.53 -15.76 13.79
CA ARG A 300 -6.34 -16.55 14.20
C ARG A 300 -6.57 -18.04 14.04
N GLU A 301 -7.76 -18.55 14.35
CA GLU A 301 -8.12 -19.95 14.17
C GLU A 301 -8.19 -20.32 12.69
N THR A 302 -8.65 -19.40 11.83
CA THR A 302 -8.73 -19.61 10.39
C THR A 302 -7.36 -19.64 9.73
N VAL A 303 -6.52 -18.62 9.96
CA VAL A 303 -5.20 -18.55 9.27
C VAL A 303 -4.14 -19.48 9.89
N GLY A 304 -4.31 -19.85 11.15
CA GLY A 304 -3.37 -20.71 11.87
C GLY A 304 -1.92 -20.21 11.82
N ASP A 305 -1.00 -21.09 11.49
CA ASP A 305 0.44 -20.84 11.38
C ASP A 305 0.92 -20.53 9.94
N ASN A 306 0.01 -20.36 9.01
CA ASN A 306 0.35 -20.09 7.61
C ASN A 306 1.05 -18.73 7.46
N PRO A 307 1.83 -18.53 6.38
CA PRO A 307 2.17 -17.19 5.90
C PRO A 307 0.90 -16.42 5.55
N VAL A 308 0.78 -15.18 6.03
CA VAL A 308 -0.45 -14.38 5.93
C VAL A 308 -0.22 -13.13 5.08
N TYR A 309 -1.13 -12.89 4.15
CA TYR A 309 -1.28 -11.61 3.45
C TYR A 309 -2.49 -10.86 4.00
N ILE A 310 -2.33 -9.58 4.31
CA ILE A 310 -3.45 -8.72 4.75
C ILE A 310 -3.83 -7.80 3.59
N SER A 311 -5.07 -7.90 3.13
CA SER A 311 -5.66 -6.96 2.17
C SER A 311 -6.78 -6.18 2.85
N LEU A 312 -6.73 -4.85 2.77
CA LEU A 312 -7.72 -4.00 3.42
C LEU A 312 -8.30 -3.00 2.43
N ASP A 313 -9.56 -3.23 2.08
CA ASP A 313 -10.39 -2.22 1.48
C ASP A 313 -10.83 -1.19 2.54
N ILE A 314 -10.69 0.10 2.23
CA ILE A 314 -11.06 1.15 3.18
C ILE A 314 -12.56 1.18 3.44
N ASP A 315 -13.36 0.61 2.56
CA ASP A 315 -14.82 0.56 2.71
C ASP A 315 -15.28 -0.43 3.80
N VAL A 316 -14.38 -1.26 4.34
CA VAL A 316 -14.67 -2.02 5.56
C VAL A 316 -15.04 -1.10 6.73
N ILE A 317 -14.54 0.14 6.70
CA ILE A 317 -14.83 1.17 7.69
C ILE A 317 -16.22 1.78 7.43
N ASP A 318 -16.93 2.12 8.50
CA ASP A 318 -18.23 2.79 8.39
C ASP A 318 -18.12 4.14 7.66
N PRO A 319 -19.04 4.46 6.73
CA PRO A 319 -19.01 5.69 5.93
C PRO A 319 -18.98 7.00 6.73
N GLY A 320 -19.44 6.98 7.95
CA GLY A 320 -19.35 8.12 8.86
C GLY A 320 -17.90 8.44 9.29
N LEU A 321 -16.98 7.51 9.05
CA LEU A 321 -15.56 7.59 9.44
C LEU A 321 -14.60 7.49 8.24
N ALA A 322 -15.07 6.91 7.12
CA ALA A 322 -14.37 6.83 5.84
C ALA A 322 -15.44 6.71 4.74
N PRO A 323 -15.81 7.80 4.05
CA PRO A 323 -16.89 7.80 3.08
C PRO A 323 -16.82 6.65 2.06
N ALA A 324 -17.80 5.75 2.13
CA ALA A 324 -18.00 4.58 1.28
C ALA A 324 -19.50 4.34 1.11
N PRO A 325 -19.96 3.58 0.10
CA PRO A 325 -21.39 3.41 -0.15
C PRO A 325 -22.12 2.53 0.88
N GLU A 326 -21.46 1.57 1.53
CA GLU A 326 -22.04 0.57 2.42
C GLU A 326 -22.05 1.05 3.89
N ILE A 327 -23.23 1.32 4.46
CA ILE A 327 -23.41 1.69 5.88
C ILE A 327 -23.25 0.47 6.80
N GLY A 328 -23.01 0.72 8.10
CA GLY A 328 -22.90 -0.34 9.12
C GLY A 328 -21.52 -1.01 9.14
N GLY A 329 -20.49 -0.27 8.79
CA GLY A 329 -19.12 -0.77 8.79
C GLY A 329 -18.42 -0.76 10.14
N ILE A 330 -17.20 -1.27 10.16
CA ILE A 330 -16.34 -1.32 11.34
C ILE A 330 -15.88 0.10 11.70
N THR A 331 -15.86 0.43 12.98
CA THR A 331 -15.31 1.72 13.41
C THR A 331 -13.79 1.71 13.38
N THR A 332 -13.18 2.89 13.22
CA THR A 332 -11.71 3.04 13.28
C THR A 332 -11.12 2.58 14.61
N ARG A 333 -11.88 2.58 15.68
CA ARG A 333 -11.46 2.08 17.00
C ARG A 333 -11.46 0.55 17.04
N GLU A 334 -12.45 -0.09 16.47
CA GLU A 334 -12.56 -1.56 16.41
C GLU A 334 -11.50 -2.15 15.51
N ILE A 335 -11.30 -1.60 14.31
CA ILE A 335 -10.25 -2.09 13.40
C ILE A 335 -8.86 -2.02 14.06
N LYS A 336 -8.56 -0.94 14.80
CA LYS A 336 -7.30 -0.84 15.56
C LYS A 336 -7.20 -1.87 16.68
N LYS A 337 -8.30 -2.29 17.30
CA LYS A 337 -8.33 -3.36 18.29
C LYS A 337 -8.13 -4.73 17.67
N ILE A 338 -8.73 -4.96 16.51
CA ILE A 338 -8.50 -6.19 15.74
C ILE A 338 -7.02 -6.29 15.36
N PHE A 339 -6.43 -5.25 14.77
CA PHE A 339 -5.00 -5.25 14.41
C PHE A 339 -4.08 -5.51 15.60
N GLN A 340 -4.37 -4.97 16.79
CA GLN A 340 -3.61 -5.32 18.00
C GLN A 340 -3.65 -6.82 18.30
N GLY A 341 -4.80 -7.45 18.08
CA GLY A 341 -5.01 -8.89 18.27
C GLY A 341 -4.31 -9.78 17.26
N LEU A 342 -3.91 -9.23 16.10
CA LEU A 342 -3.19 -9.97 15.05
C LEU A 342 -1.67 -10.05 15.29
N SER A 343 -1.15 -9.43 16.36
CA SER A 343 0.29 -9.49 16.69
C SER A 343 0.78 -10.93 16.79
N GLY A 344 1.88 -11.26 16.10
CA GLY A 344 2.48 -12.59 16.07
C GLY A 344 2.04 -13.47 14.91
N LEU A 345 1.09 -13.04 14.06
CA LEU A 345 0.83 -13.72 12.79
C LEU A 345 1.98 -13.50 11.81
N LYS A 346 2.25 -14.50 10.98
CA LYS A 346 3.37 -14.50 10.00
C LYS A 346 3.04 -13.63 8.78
N ILE A 347 3.01 -12.30 8.94
CA ILE A 347 2.63 -11.35 7.90
C ILE A 347 3.74 -11.25 6.85
N VAL A 348 3.47 -11.68 5.62
CA VAL A 348 4.43 -11.70 4.50
C VAL A 348 4.21 -10.56 3.49
N GLY A 349 3.11 -9.84 3.57
CA GLY A 349 2.78 -8.68 2.75
C GLY A 349 1.44 -8.09 3.15
N ALA A 350 1.17 -6.87 2.72
CA ALA A 350 -0.12 -6.22 2.96
C ALA A 350 -0.40 -5.12 1.92
N ASP A 351 -1.68 -4.81 1.74
CA ASP A 351 -2.12 -3.62 1.00
C ASP A 351 -3.26 -2.88 1.71
N VAL A 352 -3.43 -1.61 1.34
CA VAL A 352 -4.60 -0.78 1.67
C VAL A 352 -5.11 -0.19 0.37
N VAL A 353 -6.35 -0.44 0.03
CA VAL A 353 -6.93 -0.18 -1.30
C VAL A 353 -8.21 0.66 -1.23
N GLU A 354 -8.73 1.04 -2.41
CA GLU A 354 -9.97 1.79 -2.66
C GLU A 354 -10.03 3.18 -2.02
N VAL A 355 -8.92 3.71 -1.52
CA VAL A 355 -8.85 5.09 -1.05
C VAL A 355 -8.93 6.03 -2.24
N ALA A 356 -10.03 6.75 -2.36
CA ALA A 356 -10.30 7.69 -3.44
C ALA A 356 -10.36 9.14 -2.90
N PRO A 357 -9.25 9.90 -2.89
CA PRO A 357 -9.17 11.24 -2.29
C PRO A 357 -10.20 12.24 -2.81
N ALA A 358 -10.65 12.08 -4.07
CA ALA A 358 -11.63 12.97 -4.68
C ALA A 358 -13.02 12.91 -3.99
N TYR A 359 -13.31 11.85 -3.25
CA TYR A 359 -14.58 11.65 -2.54
C TYR A 359 -14.43 11.75 -1.03
N ASP A 360 -13.22 12.01 -0.54
CA ASP A 360 -12.96 12.22 0.89
C ASP A 360 -13.53 13.57 1.37
N THR A 361 -13.64 13.73 2.66
CA THR A 361 -13.99 15.03 3.25
C THR A 361 -12.84 16.02 3.10
N GLN A 362 -13.13 17.32 3.29
CA GLN A 362 -12.09 18.36 3.29
C GLN A 362 -11.04 18.14 4.40
N ASP A 363 -11.39 17.40 5.46
CA ASP A 363 -10.49 17.06 6.57
C ASP A 363 -9.65 15.79 6.29
N GLU A 364 -9.76 15.20 5.10
CA GLU A 364 -8.99 14.04 4.66
C GLU A 364 -9.14 12.81 5.59
N ILE A 365 -10.34 12.60 6.15
CA ILE A 365 -10.55 11.58 7.20
C ILE A 365 -10.29 10.15 6.71
N THR A 366 -10.66 9.82 5.45
CA THR A 366 -10.41 8.52 4.84
C THR A 366 -8.91 8.29 4.65
N GLN A 367 -8.21 9.28 4.13
CA GLN A 367 -6.76 9.25 3.91
C GLN A 367 -6.01 9.07 5.24
N ILE A 368 -6.45 9.77 6.31
CA ILE A 368 -5.90 9.67 7.66
C ILE A 368 -6.19 8.28 8.26
N ALA A 369 -7.39 7.75 8.08
CA ALA A 369 -7.76 6.41 8.56
C ALA A 369 -6.89 5.34 7.89
N ALA A 370 -6.82 5.34 6.56
CA ALA A 370 -5.99 4.43 5.77
C ALA A 370 -4.51 4.50 6.16
N ALA A 371 -3.97 5.71 6.34
CA ALA A 371 -2.60 5.91 6.76
C ALA A 371 -2.31 5.33 8.16
N ASN A 372 -3.24 5.49 9.11
CA ASN A 372 -3.10 4.91 10.45
C ASN A 372 -3.15 3.39 10.43
N ILE A 373 -4.01 2.80 9.60
CA ILE A 373 -4.11 1.35 9.43
C ILE A 373 -2.82 0.81 8.80
N ALA A 374 -2.35 1.42 7.72
CA ALA A 374 -1.08 1.07 7.08
C ALA A 374 0.11 1.15 8.06
N TRP A 375 0.11 2.15 8.95
CA TRP A 375 1.13 2.27 9.99
C TRP A 375 1.03 1.18 11.06
N ASP A 376 -0.19 0.72 11.40
CA ASP A 376 -0.38 -0.45 12.26
C ASP A 376 0.07 -1.75 11.57
N MET A 377 -0.09 -1.87 10.23
CA MET A 377 0.46 -3.00 9.45
C MET A 377 1.99 -3.05 9.51
N LEU A 378 2.68 -1.92 9.40
CA LEU A 378 4.14 -1.86 9.62
C LEU A 378 4.53 -2.33 11.02
N ALA A 379 3.76 -1.94 12.04
CA ALA A 379 3.98 -2.39 13.41
C ALA A 379 3.76 -3.90 13.59
N LEU A 380 2.78 -4.50 12.89
CA LEU A 380 2.57 -5.95 12.85
C LEU A 380 3.77 -6.65 12.21
N MET A 381 4.22 -6.14 11.05
CA MET A 381 5.40 -6.70 10.37
C MET A 381 6.64 -6.65 11.26
N ALA A 382 6.85 -5.55 12.00
CA ALA A 382 7.98 -5.42 12.92
C ALA A 382 7.94 -6.41 14.10
N LYS A 383 6.75 -6.87 14.49
CA LYS A 383 6.56 -7.83 15.58
C LYS A 383 6.69 -9.29 15.17
N THR A 384 6.78 -9.55 13.89
CA THR A 384 6.72 -10.93 13.39
C THR A 384 8.00 -11.26 12.63
N PRO A 385 8.92 -12.03 13.21
CA PRO A 385 10.01 -12.61 12.45
C PRO A 385 9.46 -13.66 11.49
N LEU A 386 9.98 -13.67 10.24
CA LEU A 386 9.56 -14.61 9.20
C LEU A 386 10.34 -15.95 9.31
N VAL A 387 10.20 -16.58 10.45
CA VAL A 387 10.82 -17.90 10.74
C VAL A 387 9.77 -19.00 10.83
N ALA A 388 10.16 -20.21 10.37
CA ALA A 388 9.30 -21.39 10.36
C ALA A 388 9.07 -21.96 11.78
#